data_331873cb98720a19f855459dc43b3935
#
_entry.id   331873cb98720a19f855459dc43b3935
#
_cell.length_a   1.000
_cell.length_b   1.000
_cell.length_c   1.000
_cell.angle_alpha   90.00
_cell.angle_beta   90.00
_cell.angle_gamma   90.00
#
_symmetry.space_group_name_H-M   'P 1'
#
loop_
_entity.id
_entity.type
_entity.pdbx_description
1 polymer ?
#
loop_
_entity_poly.entity_id
_entity_poly.type
_entity_poly.pdbx_seq_one_letter_code
_entity_poly.pdbx_strand_id
1 'polypeptide(L)'
;MAGRYGMTFAAKLIQEGKYAEAVEEADRAVARDDEDPAALVDRASAYAWLERYPEAVRDLEAALALDQTAGVLETDVVDDAYFSALLGAAKAEARTSIEAAERTLARYKTVLPDGRHLGDAALWPDRLRGASGG
;
A
#
# COMPACT_ATOMS: atom_id res chain seq x y z
N MET A 1 25.63 3.81 3.26
CA MET A 1 25.41 4.62 2.05
C MET A 1 24.53 3.93 1.03
N ALA A 2 24.59 2.61 0.92
CA ALA A 2 23.73 1.85 0.01
C ALA A 2 22.24 2.14 0.26
N GLY A 3 21.80 2.22 1.52
CA GLY A 3 20.43 2.51 1.86
C GLY A 3 19.95 3.90 1.45
N ARG A 4 20.87 4.78 1.07
CA ARG A 4 20.53 6.13 0.64
C ARG A 4 20.29 6.25 -0.85
N TYR A 5 21.10 5.59 -1.66
CA TYR A 5 21.04 5.67 -3.12
C TYR A 5 20.74 4.34 -3.76
N GLY A 6 21.01 3.25 -3.06
CA GLY A 6 20.74 1.92 -3.52
C GLY A 6 19.43 1.41 -2.95
N MET A 7 18.98 0.30 -3.51
CA MET A 7 17.81 -0.36 -2.98
C MET A 7 18.12 -1.06 -1.68
N THR A 8 17.10 -1.13 -0.81
CA THR A 8 17.17 -1.97 0.38
C THR A 8 17.25 -3.44 -0.07
N PHE A 9 17.66 -4.31 0.84
CA PHE A 9 17.70 -5.74 0.53
C PHE A 9 16.28 -6.28 0.25
N ALA A 10 15.28 -5.81 1.00
CA ALA A 10 13.89 -6.20 0.76
C ALA A 10 13.44 -5.79 -0.65
N ALA A 11 13.74 -4.56 -1.08
CA ALA A 11 13.38 -4.09 -2.42
C ALA A 11 14.06 -4.92 -3.50
N LYS A 12 15.31 -5.33 -3.27
CA LYS A 12 16.03 -6.18 -4.20
C LYS A 12 15.38 -7.55 -4.33
N LEU A 13 14.94 -8.12 -3.21
CA LEU A 13 14.22 -9.40 -3.23
C LEU A 13 12.91 -9.29 -3.99
N ILE A 14 12.21 -8.16 -3.89
CA ILE A 14 10.99 -7.90 -4.65
C ILE A 14 11.28 -7.91 -6.14
N GLN A 15 12.34 -7.24 -6.56
CA GLN A 15 12.74 -7.23 -7.97
C GLN A 15 13.05 -8.62 -8.50
N GLU A 16 13.57 -9.50 -7.64
CA GLU A 16 13.89 -10.88 -8.01
C GLU A 16 12.66 -11.81 -7.93
N GLY A 17 11.51 -11.28 -7.55
CA GLY A 17 10.30 -12.09 -7.42
C GLY A 17 10.22 -12.91 -6.15
N LYS A 18 11.10 -12.66 -5.18
CA LYS A 18 11.19 -13.39 -3.91
C LYS A 18 10.36 -12.67 -2.85
N TYR A 19 9.05 -12.64 -3.04
CA TYR A 19 8.16 -11.79 -2.25
C TYR A 19 8.05 -12.23 -0.79
N ALA A 20 7.94 -13.53 -0.53
CA ALA A 20 7.86 -14.03 0.84
C ALA A 20 9.15 -13.75 1.61
N GLU A 21 10.31 -13.93 0.96
CA GLU A 21 11.59 -13.60 1.57
C GLU A 21 11.71 -12.08 1.81
N ALA A 22 11.15 -11.28 0.91
CA ALA A 22 11.13 -9.83 1.07
C ALA A 22 10.32 -9.41 2.31
N VAL A 23 9.18 -10.08 2.57
CA VAL A 23 8.40 -9.82 3.79
C VAL A 23 9.24 -10.14 5.02
N GLU A 24 9.93 -11.27 5.04
CA GLU A 24 10.77 -11.65 6.18
C GLU A 24 11.87 -10.62 6.42
N GLU A 25 12.52 -10.16 5.35
CA GLU A 25 13.57 -9.15 5.48
C GLU A 25 13.02 -7.82 5.97
N ALA A 26 11.87 -7.41 5.44
CA ALA A 26 11.23 -6.17 5.87
C ALA A 26 10.73 -6.28 7.32
N ASP A 27 10.26 -7.46 7.75
CA ASP A 27 9.90 -7.70 9.14
C ASP A 27 11.09 -7.46 10.06
N ARG A 28 12.28 -7.92 9.67
CA ARG A 28 13.49 -7.67 10.44
C ARG A 28 13.84 -6.19 10.49
N ALA A 29 13.67 -5.50 9.36
CA ALA A 29 13.94 -4.06 9.30
C ALA A 29 12.97 -3.27 10.20
N VAL A 30 11.68 -3.61 10.18
CA VAL A 30 10.69 -2.97 11.04
C VAL A 30 10.99 -3.28 12.52
N ALA A 31 11.43 -4.50 12.82
CA ALA A 31 11.79 -4.86 14.20
C ALA A 31 12.99 -4.06 14.71
N ARG A 32 13.93 -3.71 13.83
CA ARG A 32 15.08 -2.89 14.20
C ARG A 32 14.71 -1.43 14.43
N ASP A 33 13.76 -0.92 13.63
CA ASP A 33 13.32 0.46 13.71
C ASP A 33 11.88 0.55 13.21
N ASP A 34 10.93 0.55 14.14
CA ASP A 34 9.50 0.60 13.82
C ASP A 34 9.02 2.00 13.44
N GLU A 35 9.91 2.98 13.47
CA GLU A 35 9.61 4.34 13.02
C GLU A 35 10.20 4.67 11.65
N ASP A 36 10.73 3.66 10.96
CA ASP A 36 11.27 3.83 9.61
C ASP A 36 10.17 3.63 8.58
N PRO A 37 9.67 4.72 7.96
CA PRO A 37 8.60 4.56 6.97
C PRO A 37 9.03 3.77 5.73
N ALA A 38 10.30 3.82 5.36
CA ALA A 38 10.78 3.08 4.19
C ALA A 38 10.67 1.56 4.38
N ALA A 39 10.95 1.07 5.59
CA ALA A 39 10.82 -0.36 5.89
C ALA A 39 9.36 -0.82 5.76
N LEU A 40 8.42 0.02 6.21
CA LEU A 40 7.00 -0.27 6.08
C LEU A 40 6.55 -0.29 4.62
N VAL A 41 7.06 0.65 3.81
CA VAL A 41 6.75 0.67 2.37
C VAL A 41 7.28 -0.59 1.68
N ASP A 42 8.48 -1.01 2.01
CA ASP A 42 9.06 -2.26 1.45
C ASP A 42 8.18 -3.46 1.80
N ARG A 43 7.76 -3.56 3.06
CA ARG A 43 6.91 -4.68 3.47
C ARG A 43 5.56 -4.64 2.78
N ALA A 44 4.97 -3.45 2.67
CA ALA A 44 3.71 -3.27 1.95
C ALA A 44 3.82 -3.69 0.49
N SER A 45 4.92 -3.33 -0.17
CA SER A 45 5.15 -3.72 -1.56
C SER A 45 5.19 -5.24 -1.72
N ALA A 46 5.90 -5.92 -0.81
CA ALA A 46 5.96 -7.38 -0.84
C ALA A 46 4.59 -7.99 -0.58
N TYR A 47 3.84 -7.47 0.40
CA TYR A 47 2.48 -7.94 0.67
C TYR A 47 1.57 -7.77 -0.55
N ALA A 48 1.66 -6.62 -1.23
CA ALA A 48 0.82 -6.37 -2.41
C ALA A 48 1.10 -7.37 -3.53
N TRP A 49 2.36 -7.71 -3.76
CA TRP A 49 2.72 -8.73 -4.74
C TRP A 49 2.20 -10.11 -4.36
N LEU A 50 2.03 -10.37 -3.07
CA LEU A 50 1.44 -11.61 -2.57
C LEU A 50 -0.09 -11.52 -2.48
N GLU A 51 -0.66 -10.43 -2.95
CA GLU A 51 -2.12 -10.15 -2.89
C GLU A 51 -2.65 -10.10 -1.45
N ARG A 52 -1.77 -9.77 -0.49
CA ARG A 52 -2.15 -9.57 0.90
C ARG A 52 -2.43 -8.08 1.12
N TYR A 53 -3.50 -7.61 0.50
CA TYR A 53 -3.82 -6.20 0.44
C TYR A 53 -4.16 -5.55 1.79
N PRO A 54 -4.90 -6.20 2.70
CA PRO A 54 -5.14 -5.58 4.02
C PRO A 54 -3.85 -5.27 4.78
N GLU A 55 -2.87 -6.17 4.72
CA GLU A 55 -1.58 -5.93 5.36
C GLU A 55 -0.81 -4.81 4.67
N ALA A 56 -0.85 -4.78 3.34
CA ALA A 56 -0.21 -3.71 2.58
C ALA A 56 -0.83 -2.35 2.92
N VAL A 57 -2.15 -2.27 3.02
CA VAL A 57 -2.86 -1.04 3.37
C VAL A 57 -2.43 -0.55 4.76
N ARG A 58 -2.38 -1.44 5.74
CA ARG A 58 -1.96 -1.07 7.10
C ARG A 58 -0.54 -0.51 7.13
N ASP A 59 0.38 -1.17 6.44
CA ASP A 59 1.77 -0.71 6.41
C ASP A 59 1.90 0.65 5.73
N LEU A 60 1.17 0.86 4.64
CA LEU A 60 1.23 2.14 3.91
C LEU A 60 0.60 3.27 4.72
N GLU A 61 -0.49 3.00 5.43
CA GLU A 61 -1.09 4.02 6.29
C GLU A 61 -0.13 4.39 7.42
N ALA A 62 0.52 3.40 8.02
CA ALA A 62 1.51 3.65 9.07
C ALA A 62 2.71 4.44 8.52
N ALA A 63 3.19 4.07 7.33
CA ALA A 63 4.31 4.75 6.70
C ALA A 63 3.98 6.22 6.41
N LEU A 64 2.79 6.48 5.88
CA LEU A 64 2.36 7.85 5.58
C LEU A 64 2.24 8.68 6.86
N ALA A 65 1.72 8.10 7.93
CA ALA A 65 1.61 8.79 9.21
C ALA A 65 2.99 9.15 9.77
N LEU A 66 3.93 8.23 9.73
CA LEU A 66 5.31 8.48 10.19
C LEU A 66 5.98 9.53 9.31
N ASP A 67 5.72 9.52 8.02
CA ASP A 67 6.39 10.40 7.07
C ASP A 67 5.92 11.85 7.17
N GLN A 68 4.79 12.12 7.80
CA GLN A 68 4.38 13.50 8.08
C GLN A 68 5.48 14.26 8.84
N THR A 69 6.21 13.55 9.68
CA THR A 69 7.33 14.14 10.44
C THR A 69 8.66 13.89 9.75
N ALA A 70 8.89 12.68 9.26
CA ALA A 70 10.18 12.28 8.68
C ALA A 70 10.45 12.91 7.32
N GLY A 71 9.45 12.99 6.46
CA GLY A 71 9.56 13.61 5.13
C GLY A 71 10.57 12.95 4.21
N VAL A 72 10.72 11.63 4.28
CA VAL A 72 11.74 10.89 3.52
C VAL A 72 11.17 10.07 2.37
N LEU A 73 9.85 9.89 2.31
CA LEU A 73 9.23 9.07 1.27
C LEU A 73 8.99 9.89 -0.01
N GLU A 74 9.07 9.20 -1.14
CA GLU A 74 8.63 9.78 -2.41
C GLU A 74 7.11 9.73 -2.45
N THR A 75 6.48 10.88 -2.21
CA THR A 75 5.04 10.95 -1.98
C THR A 75 4.22 10.40 -3.13
N ASP A 76 4.61 10.68 -4.38
CA ASP A 76 3.86 10.20 -5.54
C ASP A 76 3.89 8.67 -5.65
N VAL A 77 5.05 8.08 -5.37
CA VAL A 77 5.22 6.63 -5.43
C VAL A 77 4.36 5.96 -4.35
N VAL A 78 4.37 6.51 -3.14
CA VAL A 78 3.62 5.94 -2.03
C VAL A 78 2.12 6.16 -2.22
N ASP A 79 1.73 7.31 -2.78
CA ASP A 79 0.34 7.59 -3.14
C ASP A 79 -0.18 6.53 -4.12
N ASP A 80 0.57 6.27 -5.20
CA ASP A 80 0.20 5.24 -6.18
C ASP A 80 0.10 3.85 -5.53
N ALA A 81 1.06 3.51 -4.69
CA ALA A 81 1.08 2.22 -4.00
C ALA A 81 -0.12 2.08 -3.06
N TYR A 82 -0.45 3.15 -2.35
CA TYR A 82 -1.58 3.14 -1.42
C TYR A 82 -2.90 2.97 -2.15
N PHE A 83 -3.12 3.75 -3.22
CA PHE A 83 -4.34 3.60 -4.02
C PHE A 83 -4.44 2.19 -4.60
N SER A 84 -3.35 1.67 -5.14
CA SER A 84 -3.31 0.33 -5.71
C SER A 84 -3.65 -0.75 -4.67
N ALA A 85 -3.14 -0.62 -3.46
CA ALA A 85 -3.43 -1.57 -2.37
C ALA A 85 -4.90 -1.49 -1.95
N LEU A 86 -5.44 -0.28 -1.82
CA LEU A 86 -6.86 -0.09 -1.50
C LEU A 86 -7.74 -0.69 -2.58
N LEU A 87 -7.40 -0.46 -3.84
CA LEU A 87 -8.17 -1.00 -4.95
C LEU A 87 -8.12 -2.53 -4.97
N GLY A 88 -6.95 -3.12 -4.72
CA GLY A 88 -6.82 -4.57 -4.63
C GLY A 88 -7.70 -5.15 -3.53
N ALA A 89 -7.67 -4.52 -2.34
CA ALA A 89 -8.52 -4.93 -1.23
C ALA A 89 -10.01 -4.78 -1.57
N ALA A 90 -10.37 -3.65 -2.17
CA ALA A 90 -11.78 -3.38 -2.53
C ALA A 90 -12.30 -4.37 -3.56
N LYS A 91 -11.49 -4.73 -4.56
CA LYS A 91 -11.91 -5.72 -5.57
C LYS A 91 -12.17 -7.07 -4.92
N ALA A 92 -11.35 -7.48 -3.97
CA ALA A 92 -11.57 -8.73 -3.25
C ALA A 92 -12.83 -8.66 -2.39
N GLU A 93 -13.03 -7.56 -1.68
CA GLU A 93 -14.20 -7.36 -0.82
C GLU A 93 -15.51 -7.30 -1.61
N ALA A 94 -15.46 -6.72 -2.81
CA ALA A 94 -16.65 -6.56 -3.65
C ALA A 94 -17.28 -7.90 -4.04
N ARG A 95 -16.55 -8.98 -3.96
CA ARG A 95 -17.07 -10.32 -4.22
C ARG A 95 -18.17 -10.70 -3.23
N THR A 96 -18.11 -10.16 -2.02
CA THR A 96 -19.08 -10.46 -0.97
C THR A 96 -19.85 -9.23 -0.48
N SER A 97 -19.28 -8.04 -0.56
CA SER A 97 -19.92 -6.83 -0.06
C SER A 97 -19.40 -5.59 -0.82
N ILE A 98 -20.26 -4.99 -1.59
CA ILE A 98 -19.97 -3.71 -2.27
C ILE A 98 -19.75 -2.61 -1.21
N GLU A 99 -20.54 -2.63 -0.14
CA GLU A 99 -20.43 -1.63 0.92
C GLU A 99 -19.07 -1.68 1.59
N ALA A 100 -18.51 -2.87 1.80
CA ALA A 100 -17.17 -3.01 2.36
C ALA A 100 -16.12 -2.43 1.39
N ALA A 101 -16.26 -2.71 0.10
CA ALA A 101 -15.36 -2.17 -0.91
C ALA A 101 -15.42 -0.64 -0.97
N GLU A 102 -16.61 -0.07 -0.87
CA GLU A 102 -16.79 1.38 -0.85
C GLU A 102 -16.10 2.01 0.35
N ARG A 103 -16.24 1.40 1.53
CA ARG A 103 -15.57 1.89 2.74
C ARG A 103 -14.07 1.84 2.60
N THR A 104 -13.55 0.77 2.00
CA THR A 104 -12.11 0.63 1.77
C THR A 104 -11.60 1.74 0.86
N LEU A 105 -12.28 1.98 -0.26
CA LEU A 105 -11.87 3.04 -1.19
C LEU A 105 -12.00 4.43 -0.59
N ALA A 106 -13.00 4.64 0.28
CA ALA A 106 -13.19 5.92 0.95
C ALA A 106 -12.02 6.29 1.87
N ARG A 107 -11.25 5.31 2.34
CA ARG A 107 -10.06 5.56 3.16
C ARG A 107 -9.03 6.41 2.42
N TYR A 108 -8.97 6.30 1.09
CA TYR A 108 -8.00 7.08 0.31
C TYR A 108 -8.16 8.58 0.57
N LYS A 109 -9.38 9.09 0.47
CA LYS A 109 -9.65 10.52 0.69
C LYS A 109 -9.33 10.96 2.12
N THR A 110 -9.59 10.09 3.08
CA THR A 110 -9.31 10.38 4.49
C THR A 110 -7.81 10.50 4.75
N VAL A 111 -7.02 9.59 4.19
CA VAL A 111 -5.57 9.55 4.41
C VAL A 111 -4.83 10.54 3.51
N LEU A 112 -5.27 10.66 2.26
CA LEU A 112 -4.64 11.53 1.27
C LEU A 112 -5.68 12.47 0.65
N PRO A 113 -6.12 13.50 1.39
CA PRO A 113 -7.18 14.40 0.90
C PRO A 113 -6.77 15.21 -0.33
N ASP A 114 -5.47 15.34 -0.58
CA ASP A 114 -4.94 16.01 -1.77
C ASP A 114 -4.25 15.01 -2.72
N GLY A 115 -4.57 13.74 -2.60
CA GLY A 115 -3.90 12.69 -3.34
C GLY A 115 -4.25 12.70 -4.83
N ARG A 116 -3.39 12.06 -5.62
CA ARG A 116 -3.48 12.04 -7.09
C ARG A 116 -4.65 11.20 -7.60
N HIS A 117 -5.19 10.31 -6.79
CA HIS A 117 -6.20 9.33 -7.20
C HIS A 117 -7.59 9.61 -6.62
N LEU A 118 -7.88 10.84 -6.20
CA LEU A 118 -9.19 11.19 -5.64
C LEU A 118 -10.32 10.89 -6.62
N GLY A 119 -10.14 11.25 -7.89
CA GLY A 119 -11.14 11.01 -8.93
C GLY A 119 -11.36 9.52 -9.15
N ASP A 120 -10.28 8.75 -9.27
CA ASP A 120 -10.36 7.30 -9.47
C ASP A 120 -11.01 6.62 -8.27
N ALA A 121 -10.64 7.01 -7.06
CA ALA A 121 -11.22 6.44 -5.85
C ALA A 121 -12.73 6.68 -5.78
N ALA A 122 -13.19 7.84 -6.25
CA ALA A 122 -14.60 8.17 -6.29
C ALA A 122 -15.37 7.38 -7.35
N LEU A 123 -14.73 7.02 -8.46
CA LEU A 123 -15.36 6.32 -9.58
C LEU A 123 -15.41 4.81 -9.40
N TRP A 124 -14.48 4.23 -8.70
CA TRP A 124 -14.36 2.78 -8.59
C TRP A 124 -15.55 2.07 -7.95
N PRO A 125 -16.24 2.65 -6.95
CA PRO A 125 -17.45 1.98 -6.42
C PRO A 125 -18.47 1.66 -7.50
N ASP A 126 -18.73 2.59 -8.42
CA ASP A 126 -19.67 2.34 -9.52
C ASP A 126 -19.15 1.28 -10.48
N ARG A 127 -17.87 1.28 -10.75
CA ARG A 127 -17.25 0.24 -11.60
C ARG A 127 -17.39 -1.14 -10.98
N LEU A 128 -17.19 -1.24 -9.67
CA LEU A 128 -17.32 -2.50 -8.95
C LEU A 128 -18.76 -2.99 -8.93
N ARG A 129 -19.74 -2.08 -8.79
CA ARG A 129 -21.15 -2.42 -8.88
C ARG A 129 -21.52 -2.93 -10.26
N GLY A 130 -21.05 -2.27 -11.30
CA GLY A 130 -21.29 -2.68 -12.68
C GLY A 130 -20.76 -4.07 -12.95
N ALA A 131 -19.55 -4.37 -12.50
CA ALA A 131 -18.95 -5.70 -12.67
C ALA A 131 -19.69 -6.76 -11.88
N SER A 132 -20.17 -6.44 -10.67
CA SER A 132 -20.91 -7.38 -9.82
C SER A 132 -22.35 -7.59 -10.30
N GLY A 133 -22.96 -6.54 -10.82
CA GLY A 133 -24.35 -6.58 -11.28
C GLY A 133 -24.52 -7.13 -12.68
N GLY A 134 -23.42 -7.19 -13.41
CA GLY A 134 -23.43 -7.68 -14.77
C GLY A 134 -23.63 -9.14 -14.87
#